data_4840589a2f6e886cd29cd0f4fafa9e8b
#
_entry.id   4840589a2f6e886cd29cd0f4fafa9e8b
#
_cell.length_a   1.000
_cell.length_b   1.000
_cell.length_c   1.000
_cell.angle_alpha   90.00
_cell.angle_beta   90.00
_cell.angle_gamma   90.00
#
_symmetry.space_group_name_H-M   'P 1'
#
loop_
_entity.id
_entity.type
_entity.pdbx_description
1 polymer ?
#
loop_
_entity_poly.entity_id
_entity_poly.type
_entity_poly.pdbx_seq_one_letter_code
_entity_poly.pdbx_strand_id
1 'polypeptide(L)'
;VPGAPRPIHWKAEEIQLLKHLAQLGGDHTPVVVTSGELGTVLGVSQQAADRYLVRLSEHGLLTRTLAARRQRLTVTPAAMEVLRKEYHGYRRVFEGPGRLAFSGAVASGLGEGRYYLMQPGYVVQFTERLGYSPYPGTLNVKFRPEDGARVAVVKDWRGIRIDGFEASGRTFGGATCFATRLSGRPSHLIVPDRTHHTDVVEFIAPERLRDSLGVKDGDVVTAEIEEA
;
A
#
# COMPACT_ATOMS: atom_id res chain seq x y z
N VAL A 1 23.05 9.13 10.60
CA VAL A 1 21.93 8.87 9.67
C VAL A 1 20.70 9.54 10.25
N PRO A 2 20.04 10.50 9.59
CA PRO A 2 18.76 11.01 10.05
C PRO A 2 17.77 9.84 10.02
N GLY A 3 17.21 9.53 11.21
CA GLY A 3 16.25 8.45 11.37
C GLY A 3 15.06 8.62 10.43
N ALA A 4 14.53 7.52 9.91
CA ALA A 4 13.31 7.51 9.13
C ALA A 4 12.24 8.33 9.86
N PRO A 5 11.45 9.17 9.17
CA PRO A 5 10.42 9.98 9.81
C PRO A 5 9.50 9.04 10.60
N ARG A 6 9.32 9.33 11.88
CA ARG A 6 8.43 8.55 12.73
C ARG A 6 7.04 8.54 12.11
N PRO A 7 6.35 7.39 12.05
CA PRO A 7 5.01 7.33 11.51
C PRO A 7 4.12 8.32 12.26
N ILE A 8 3.41 9.17 11.52
CA ILE A 8 2.50 10.14 12.09
C ILE A 8 1.33 9.38 12.71
N HIS A 9 1.11 9.57 14.00
CA HIS A 9 -0.03 8.98 14.70
C HIS A 9 -1.19 9.97 14.67
N TRP A 10 -2.28 9.61 14.01
CA TRP A 10 -3.50 10.40 13.93
C TRP A 10 -4.38 10.14 15.16
N LYS A 11 -5.02 11.20 15.66
CA LYS A 11 -6.02 11.06 16.73
C LYS A 11 -7.33 10.52 16.17
N ALA A 12 -8.12 9.86 17.01
CA ALA A 12 -9.42 9.34 16.61
C ALA A 12 -10.34 10.43 16.04
N GLU A 13 -10.31 11.62 16.64
CA GLU A 13 -11.11 12.78 16.20
C GLU A 13 -10.65 13.31 14.83
N GLU A 14 -9.37 13.23 14.52
CA GLU A 14 -8.82 13.62 13.22
C GLU A 14 -9.28 12.65 12.12
N ILE A 15 -9.25 11.35 12.38
CA ILE A 15 -9.79 10.33 11.49
C ILE A 15 -11.29 10.51 11.30
N GLN A 16 -12.03 10.76 12.40
CA GLN A 16 -13.47 11.01 12.34
C GLN A 16 -13.80 12.28 11.54
N LEU A 17 -13.00 13.32 11.65
CA LEU A 17 -13.13 14.55 10.86
C LEU A 17 -12.93 14.29 9.36
N LEU A 18 -11.86 13.59 8.98
CA LEU A 18 -11.60 13.21 7.59
C LEU A 18 -12.74 12.35 7.03
N LYS A 19 -13.18 11.34 7.78
CA LYS A 19 -14.31 10.49 7.41
C LYS A 19 -15.58 11.30 7.19
N HIS A 20 -15.92 12.22 8.10
CA HIS A 20 -17.10 13.05 7.97
C HIS A 20 -17.06 13.94 6.72
N LEU A 21 -15.91 14.58 6.46
CA LEU A 21 -15.74 15.42 5.27
C LEU A 21 -15.81 14.59 3.97
N ALA A 22 -15.24 13.39 3.95
CA ALA A 22 -15.34 12.49 2.80
C ALA A 22 -16.77 12.02 2.57
N GLN A 23 -17.55 11.71 3.63
CA GLN A 23 -18.98 11.37 3.52
C GLN A 23 -19.83 12.51 2.96
N LEU A 24 -19.40 13.77 3.12
CA LEU A 24 -20.02 14.94 2.50
C LEU A 24 -19.54 15.17 1.05
N GLY A 25 -18.76 14.26 0.47
CA GLY A 25 -18.22 14.38 -0.89
C GLY A 25 -16.98 15.27 -0.97
N GLY A 26 -16.30 15.52 0.14
CA GLY A 26 -15.14 16.39 0.24
C GLY A 26 -13.90 15.90 -0.53
N ASP A 27 -13.87 14.66 -0.98
CA ASP A 27 -12.87 14.08 -1.86
C ASP A 27 -13.09 14.40 -3.35
N HIS A 28 -14.29 14.88 -3.71
CA HIS A 28 -14.65 15.27 -5.08
C HIS A 28 -14.90 16.77 -5.20
N THR A 29 -15.57 17.38 -4.21
CA THR A 29 -15.96 18.79 -4.22
C THR A 29 -15.66 19.44 -2.87
N PRO A 30 -15.24 20.74 -2.84
CA PRO A 30 -14.99 21.42 -1.56
C PRO A 30 -16.24 21.49 -0.68
N VAL A 31 -16.15 21.02 0.55
CA VAL A 31 -17.21 21.13 1.56
C VAL A 31 -17.12 22.49 2.24
N VAL A 32 -18.25 23.20 2.34
CA VAL A 32 -18.32 24.54 2.94
C VAL A 32 -18.90 24.43 4.35
N VAL A 33 -18.04 24.59 5.38
CA VAL A 33 -18.39 24.40 6.80
C VAL A 33 -17.71 25.43 7.68
N THR A 34 -18.16 25.49 8.95
CA THR A 34 -17.49 26.23 10.03
C THR A 34 -16.80 25.28 11.00
N SER A 35 -15.78 25.73 11.72
CA SER A 35 -15.17 24.95 12.80
C SER A 35 -16.14 24.62 13.93
N GLY A 36 -17.17 25.46 14.13
CA GLY A 36 -18.23 25.20 15.12
C GLY A 36 -19.15 24.02 14.72
N GLU A 37 -19.60 23.97 13.45
CA GLU A 37 -20.37 22.84 12.92
C GLU A 37 -19.58 21.54 13.07
N LEU A 38 -18.28 21.53 12.72
CA LEU A 38 -17.42 20.37 12.86
C LEU A 38 -17.17 20.00 14.34
N GLY A 39 -17.03 21.01 15.21
CA GLY A 39 -16.93 20.78 16.66
C GLY A 39 -18.15 20.05 17.21
N THR A 40 -19.35 20.44 16.78
CA THR A 40 -20.61 19.75 17.15
C THR A 40 -20.62 18.30 16.69
N VAL A 41 -20.24 18.03 15.45
CA VAL A 41 -20.18 16.66 14.89
C VAL A 41 -19.19 15.78 15.64
N LEU A 42 -18.04 16.34 16.05
CA LEU A 42 -16.98 15.62 16.75
C LEU A 42 -17.19 15.54 18.26
N GLY A 43 -18.16 16.26 18.82
CA GLY A 43 -18.34 16.38 20.27
C GLY A 43 -17.20 17.15 20.96
N VAL A 44 -16.57 18.12 20.27
CA VAL A 44 -15.44 18.91 20.76
C VAL A 44 -15.71 20.42 20.63
N SER A 45 -14.90 21.24 21.28
CA SER A 45 -15.01 22.70 21.11
C SER A 45 -14.63 23.13 19.69
N GLN A 46 -15.17 24.28 19.25
CA GLN A 46 -14.80 24.91 17.98
C GLN A 46 -13.27 25.09 17.85
N GLN A 47 -12.61 25.49 18.93
CA GLN A 47 -11.15 25.67 18.95
C GLN A 47 -10.40 24.35 18.78
N ALA A 48 -10.89 23.24 19.34
CA ALA A 48 -10.31 21.94 19.16
C ALA A 48 -10.48 21.45 17.70
N ALA A 49 -11.68 21.61 17.14
CA ALA A 49 -11.92 21.29 15.74
C ALA A 49 -11.01 22.10 14.79
N ASP A 50 -10.82 23.40 15.08
CA ASP A 50 -9.91 24.23 14.28
C ASP A 50 -8.45 23.76 14.35
N ARG A 51 -7.96 23.37 15.53
CA ARG A 51 -6.60 22.77 15.66
C ARG A 51 -6.44 21.49 14.86
N TYR A 52 -7.45 20.63 14.81
CA TYR A 52 -7.41 19.43 13.97
C TYR A 52 -7.35 19.77 12.48
N LEU A 53 -8.13 20.76 12.03
CA LEU A 53 -8.10 21.22 10.64
C LEU A 53 -6.73 21.79 10.25
N VAL A 54 -6.12 22.60 11.13
CA VAL A 54 -4.77 23.15 10.90
C VAL A 54 -3.77 22.00 10.76
N ARG A 55 -3.73 21.07 11.72
CA ARG A 55 -2.80 19.95 11.69
C ARG A 55 -2.98 19.05 10.47
N LEU A 56 -4.21 18.71 10.09
CA LEU A 56 -4.48 17.92 8.91
C LEU A 56 -4.04 18.64 7.62
N SER A 57 -4.21 19.97 7.56
CA SER A 57 -3.77 20.78 6.42
C SER A 57 -2.25 20.88 6.36
N GLU A 58 -1.55 21.07 7.48
CA GLU A 58 -0.09 21.10 7.56
C GLU A 58 0.55 19.80 7.08
N HIS A 59 -0.15 18.68 7.26
CA HIS A 59 0.31 17.36 6.80
C HIS A 59 -0.23 16.97 5.41
N GLY A 60 -0.87 17.90 4.70
CA GLY A 60 -1.35 17.70 3.33
C GLY A 60 -2.56 16.76 3.21
N LEU A 61 -3.29 16.50 4.30
CA LEU A 61 -4.50 15.67 4.27
C LEU A 61 -5.75 16.48 3.92
N LEU A 62 -5.73 17.77 4.14
CA LEU A 62 -6.79 18.70 3.76
C LEU A 62 -6.23 19.89 2.99
N THR A 63 -6.94 20.32 1.96
CA THR A 63 -6.79 21.67 1.42
C THR A 63 -7.82 22.58 2.07
N ARG A 64 -7.39 23.70 2.64
CA ARG A 64 -8.23 24.64 3.38
C ARG A 64 -8.16 26.03 2.75
N THR A 65 -9.32 26.59 2.39
CA THR A 65 -9.46 27.99 1.96
C THR A 65 -10.41 28.71 2.91
N LEU A 66 -9.93 29.79 3.53
CA LEU A 66 -10.72 30.58 4.46
C LEU A 66 -11.58 31.59 3.70
N ALA A 67 -12.83 31.75 4.11
CA ALA A 67 -13.75 32.81 3.72
C ALA A 67 -14.26 33.50 4.99
N ALA A 68 -14.91 34.66 4.87
CA ALA A 68 -15.21 35.57 5.98
C ALA A 68 -15.85 34.90 7.23
N ARG A 69 -16.71 33.91 7.05
CA ARG A 69 -17.38 33.17 8.16
C ARG A 69 -17.39 31.66 7.98
N ARG A 70 -16.95 31.17 6.84
CA ARG A 70 -16.94 29.75 6.49
C ARG A 70 -15.59 29.39 5.88
N GLN A 71 -15.30 28.12 5.81
CA GLN A 71 -14.12 27.61 5.15
C GLN A 71 -14.51 26.53 4.14
N ARG A 72 -13.72 26.45 3.08
CA ARG A 72 -13.82 25.40 2.08
C ARG A 72 -12.75 24.36 2.34
N LEU A 73 -13.15 23.13 2.51
CA LEU A 73 -12.27 22.00 2.83
C LEU A 73 -12.38 20.95 1.72
N THR A 74 -11.23 20.51 1.24
CA THR A 74 -11.14 19.37 0.29
C THR A 74 -10.29 18.30 0.92
N VAL A 75 -10.79 17.08 0.91
CA VAL A 75 -10.06 15.88 1.36
C VAL A 75 -9.10 15.48 0.25
N THR A 76 -7.82 15.34 0.56
CA THR A 76 -6.81 15.02 -0.43
C THR A 76 -6.73 13.50 -0.70
N PRO A 77 -6.10 13.05 -1.81
CA PRO A 77 -5.82 11.64 -2.02
C PRO A 77 -5.01 11.01 -0.87
N ALA A 78 -4.09 11.77 -0.26
CA ALA A 78 -3.32 11.30 0.91
C ALA A 78 -4.22 11.02 2.13
N ALA A 79 -5.26 11.83 2.35
CA ALA A 79 -6.25 11.58 3.40
C ALA A 79 -7.10 10.34 3.11
N MET A 80 -7.46 10.11 1.84
CA MET A 80 -8.18 8.90 1.46
C MET A 80 -7.35 7.64 1.70
N GLU A 81 -6.02 7.70 1.54
CA GLU A 81 -5.13 6.60 1.93
C GLU A 81 -5.13 6.34 3.44
N VAL A 82 -5.16 7.40 4.26
CA VAL A 82 -5.29 7.25 5.72
C VAL A 82 -6.61 6.57 6.09
N LEU A 83 -7.74 6.99 5.49
CA LEU A 83 -9.05 6.37 5.71
C LEU A 83 -9.11 4.93 5.21
N ARG A 84 -8.45 4.61 4.10
CA ARG A 84 -8.37 3.25 3.57
C ARG A 84 -7.62 2.32 4.50
N LYS A 85 -6.51 2.76 5.10
CA LYS A 85 -5.76 1.99 6.11
C LYS A 85 -6.63 1.70 7.34
N GLU A 86 -7.41 2.69 7.78
CA GLU A 86 -8.35 2.53 8.90
C GLU A 86 -9.44 1.50 8.55
N TYR A 87 -10.02 1.59 7.37
CA TYR A 87 -10.99 0.61 6.86
C TYR A 87 -10.43 -0.82 6.87
N HIS A 88 -9.21 -1.03 6.37
CA HIS A 88 -8.58 -2.35 6.37
C HIS A 88 -8.31 -2.86 7.80
N GLY A 89 -8.03 -1.96 8.74
CA GLY A 89 -7.96 -2.30 10.16
C GLY A 89 -9.29 -2.86 10.69
N TYR A 90 -10.40 -2.17 10.43
CA TYR A 90 -11.74 -2.65 10.83
C TYR A 90 -12.13 -3.93 10.11
N ARG A 91 -11.91 -4.01 8.79
CA ARG A 91 -12.18 -5.22 8.01
C ARG A 91 -11.49 -6.44 8.64
N ARG A 92 -10.23 -6.31 9.04
CA ARG A 92 -9.48 -7.39 9.67
C ARG A 92 -10.07 -7.83 11.00
N VAL A 93 -10.59 -6.90 11.80
CA VAL A 93 -11.25 -7.21 13.07
C VAL A 93 -12.52 -8.03 12.84
N PHE A 94 -13.30 -7.73 11.79
CA PHE A 94 -14.61 -8.36 11.56
C PHE A 94 -14.56 -9.56 10.61
N GLU A 95 -13.65 -9.56 9.63
CA GLU A 95 -13.58 -10.54 8.54
C GLU A 95 -12.32 -11.41 8.61
N GLY A 96 -11.36 -11.06 9.47
CA GLY A 96 -10.05 -11.72 9.53
C GLY A 96 -9.08 -11.21 8.45
N PRO A 97 -7.90 -11.84 8.33
CA PRO A 97 -6.90 -11.45 7.35
C PRO A 97 -7.41 -11.63 5.93
N GLY A 98 -7.02 -10.70 5.05
CA GLY A 98 -7.39 -10.74 3.65
C GLY A 98 -6.81 -11.96 2.94
N ARG A 99 -7.63 -12.59 2.08
CA ARG A 99 -7.21 -13.67 1.18
C ARG A 99 -7.66 -13.36 -0.24
N LEU A 100 -6.77 -13.58 -1.18
CA LEU A 100 -7.03 -13.39 -2.60
C LEU A 100 -6.47 -14.56 -3.40
N ALA A 101 -7.29 -15.09 -4.30
CA ALA A 101 -6.82 -16.02 -5.31
C ALA A 101 -7.12 -15.46 -6.70
N PHE A 102 -6.16 -15.57 -7.61
CA PHE A 102 -6.32 -15.24 -9.02
C PHE A 102 -5.45 -16.17 -9.89
N SER A 103 -5.79 -16.25 -11.16
CA SER A 103 -4.98 -16.97 -12.14
C SER A 103 -4.40 -16.00 -13.17
N GLY A 104 -3.20 -16.29 -13.64
CA GLY A 104 -2.55 -15.49 -14.65
C GLY A 104 -1.58 -16.30 -15.50
N ALA A 105 -1.21 -15.74 -16.65
CA ALA A 105 -0.25 -16.35 -17.54
C ALA A 105 1.19 -15.96 -17.18
N VAL A 106 2.07 -16.93 -17.14
CA VAL A 106 3.51 -16.68 -16.98
C VAL A 106 4.02 -15.82 -18.14
N ALA A 107 4.80 -14.81 -17.85
CA ALA A 107 5.37 -13.91 -18.84
C ALA A 107 6.87 -13.68 -18.61
N SER A 108 7.60 -13.41 -19.67
CA SER A 108 8.98 -12.95 -19.55
C SER A 108 9.00 -11.47 -19.18
N GLY A 109 9.84 -11.11 -18.20
CA GLY A 109 10.11 -9.72 -17.83
C GLY A 109 11.37 -9.20 -18.51
N LEU A 110 11.70 -7.93 -18.26
CA LEU A 110 12.90 -7.27 -18.78
C LEU A 110 14.21 -7.77 -18.14
N GLY A 111 14.12 -8.66 -17.13
CA GLY A 111 15.29 -9.21 -16.44
C GLY A 111 15.87 -8.29 -15.35
N GLU A 112 15.28 -7.14 -15.12
CA GLU A 112 15.75 -6.16 -14.11
C GLU A 112 15.64 -6.70 -12.67
N GLY A 113 14.67 -7.57 -12.39
CA GLY A 113 14.47 -8.17 -11.07
C GLY A 113 15.74 -8.83 -10.52
N ARG A 114 16.56 -9.47 -11.39
CA ARG A 114 17.84 -10.05 -10.99
C ARG A 114 18.78 -9.02 -10.37
N TYR A 115 18.92 -7.87 -11.02
CA TYR A 115 19.81 -6.81 -10.56
C TYR A 115 19.40 -6.29 -9.17
N TYR A 116 18.10 -6.04 -8.99
CA TYR A 116 17.60 -5.51 -7.72
C TYR A 116 17.68 -6.54 -6.60
N LEU A 117 17.21 -7.76 -6.81
CA LEU A 117 17.17 -8.79 -5.78
C LEU A 117 18.56 -9.17 -5.26
N MET A 118 19.61 -8.99 -6.06
CA MET A 118 21.00 -9.29 -5.70
C MET A 118 21.74 -8.15 -4.99
N GLN A 119 21.10 -7.00 -4.79
CA GLN A 119 21.75 -5.90 -4.05
C GLN A 119 21.95 -6.31 -2.58
N PRO A 120 23.15 -6.13 -2.00
CA PRO A 120 23.45 -6.57 -0.64
C PRO A 120 22.45 -6.06 0.41
N GLY A 121 22.00 -4.80 0.28
CA GLY A 121 21.03 -4.20 1.19
C GLY A 121 19.64 -4.86 1.13
N TYR A 122 19.26 -5.48 0.02
CA TYR A 122 18.02 -6.26 -0.07
C TYR A 122 18.23 -7.71 0.37
N VAL A 123 19.35 -8.34 0.00
CA VAL A 123 19.65 -9.73 0.38
C VAL A 123 19.61 -9.91 1.89
N VAL A 124 20.21 -8.99 2.65
CA VAL A 124 20.16 -9.00 4.12
C VAL A 124 18.71 -8.95 4.61
N GLN A 125 17.92 -8.00 4.12
CA GLN A 125 16.54 -7.82 4.55
C GLN A 125 15.65 -9.01 4.15
N PHE A 126 15.82 -9.58 2.96
CA PHE A 126 15.09 -10.79 2.56
C PHE A 126 15.41 -11.95 3.49
N THR A 127 16.69 -12.17 3.78
CA THR A 127 17.11 -13.25 4.68
C THR A 127 16.55 -13.09 6.09
N GLU A 128 16.59 -11.87 6.63
CA GLU A 128 16.09 -11.58 7.99
C GLU A 128 14.56 -11.62 8.08
N ARG A 129 13.86 -11.11 7.07
CA ARG A 129 12.41 -10.88 7.13
C ARG A 129 11.57 -11.96 6.47
N LEU A 130 12.09 -12.62 5.41
CA LEU A 130 11.42 -13.72 4.72
C LEU A 130 11.96 -15.09 5.12
N GLY A 131 13.13 -15.13 5.78
CA GLY A 131 13.80 -16.37 6.18
C GLY A 131 14.61 -17.03 5.07
N TYR A 132 14.78 -16.38 3.92
CA TYR A 132 15.58 -16.89 2.79
C TYR A 132 16.14 -15.78 1.91
N SER A 133 17.22 -16.08 1.17
CA SER A 133 17.69 -15.25 0.06
C SER A 133 16.97 -15.68 -1.23
N PRO A 134 16.27 -14.77 -1.93
CA PRO A 134 15.58 -15.12 -3.17
C PRO A 134 16.54 -15.60 -4.27
N TYR A 135 16.04 -16.49 -5.11
CA TYR A 135 16.69 -16.79 -6.40
C TYR A 135 16.89 -15.48 -7.18
N PRO A 136 18.02 -15.32 -7.90
CA PRO A 136 18.30 -14.13 -8.70
C PRO A 136 17.35 -13.96 -9.89
N GLY A 137 16.15 -13.48 -9.65
CA GLY A 137 15.12 -13.24 -10.67
C GLY A 137 13.72 -13.41 -10.14
N THR A 138 12.76 -12.81 -10.82
CA THR A 138 11.34 -12.89 -10.51
C THR A 138 10.61 -13.78 -11.49
N LEU A 139 9.52 -14.41 -11.08
CA LEU A 139 8.53 -14.97 -11.99
C LEU A 139 7.43 -13.94 -12.19
N ASN A 140 7.27 -13.48 -13.43
CA ASN A 140 6.24 -12.53 -13.81
C ASN A 140 4.97 -13.28 -14.19
N VAL A 141 3.84 -12.83 -13.66
CA VAL A 141 2.51 -13.37 -13.97
C VAL A 141 1.60 -12.23 -14.39
N LYS A 142 1.11 -12.33 -15.64
CA LYS A 142 0.14 -11.39 -16.20
C LYS A 142 -1.26 -11.87 -15.87
N PHE A 143 -1.98 -11.09 -15.08
CA PHE A 143 -3.37 -11.39 -14.73
C PHE A 143 -4.35 -10.75 -15.72
N ARG A 144 -5.61 -11.19 -15.68
CA ARG A 144 -6.65 -10.68 -16.57
C ARG A 144 -7.10 -9.28 -16.14
N PRO A 145 -7.52 -8.42 -17.08
CA PRO A 145 -8.00 -7.07 -16.74
C PRO A 145 -9.11 -7.04 -15.70
N GLU A 146 -10.01 -8.02 -15.70
CA GLU A 146 -11.09 -8.15 -14.72
C GLU A 146 -10.60 -8.42 -13.29
N ASP A 147 -9.41 -9.02 -13.12
CA ASP A 147 -8.80 -9.25 -11.81
C ASP A 147 -8.03 -8.03 -11.28
N GLY A 148 -7.79 -7.02 -12.12
CA GLY A 148 -6.96 -5.87 -11.80
C GLY A 148 -7.37 -5.13 -10.53
N ALA A 149 -8.67 -4.84 -10.38
CA ALA A 149 -9.19 -4.18 -9.19
C ALA A 149 -9.03 -5.04 -7.93
N ARG A 150 -9.18 -6.35 -8.04
CA ARG A 150 -8.99 -7.30 -6.92
C ARG A 150 -7.52 -7.42 -6.53
N VAL A 151 -6.63 -7.54 -7.51
CA VAL A 151 -5.18 -7.62 -7.27
C VAL A 151 -4.64 -6.31 -6.70
N ALA A 152 -5.18 -5.16 -7.12
CA ALA A 152 -4.79 -3.86 -6.60
C ALA A 152 -5.02 -3.72 -5.08
N VAL A 153 -6.02 -4.39 -4.52
CA VAL A 153 -6.32 -4.38 -3.07
C VAL A 153 -5.16 -4.90 -2.23
N VAL A 154 -4.32 -5.79 -2.79
CA VAL A 154 -3.15 -6.34 -2.06
C VAL A 154 -2.17 -5.24 -1.63
N LYS A 155 -2.08 -4.14 -2.38
CA LYS A 155 -1.22 -2.99 -2.01
C LYS A 155 -1.62 -2.34 -0.68
N ASP A 156 -2.88 -2.48 -0.30
CA ASP A 156 -3.45 -1.93 0.92
C ASP A 156 -3.35 -2.89 2.12
N TRP A 157 -2.94 -4.13 1.87
CA TRP A 157 -2.80 -5.15 2.91
C TRP A 157 -1.53 -4.97 3.73
N ARG A 158 -1.52 -5.56 4.92
CA ARG A 158 -0.29 -5.74 5.67
C ARG A 158 0.58 -6.78 4.99
N GLY A 159 1.82 -6.41 4.74
CA GLY A 159 2.83 -7.30 4.20
C GLY A 159 4.17 -7.12 4.91
N ILE A 160 5.14 -7.92 4.53
CA ILE A 160 6.50 -7.87 5.05
C ILE A 160 7.23 -6.74 4.32
N ARG A 161 7.59 -5.69 5.03
CA ARG A 161 8.26 -4.52 4.46
C ARG A 161 9.72 -4.82 4.14
N ILE A 162 10.16 -4.41 2.97
CA ILE A 162 11.56 -4.33 2.54
C ILE A 162 11.88 -2.85 2.33
N ASP A 163 12.78 -2.32 3.13
CA ASP A 163 13.07 -0.89 3.12
C ASP A 163 14.01 -0.52 1.97
N GLY A 164 13.81 0.67 1.42
CA GLY A 164 14.75 1.28 0.50
C GLY A 164 16.04 1.68 1.21
N PHE A 165 17.11 1.85 0.45
CA PHE A 165 18.41 2.26 0.96
C PHE A 165 19.20 3.05 -0.09
N GLU A 166 20.27 3.68 0.35
CA GLU A 166 21.24 4.34 -0.53
C GLU A 166 22.55 3.54 -0.58
N ALA A 167 23.04 3.30 -1.78
CA ALA A 167 24.33 2.66 -2.00
C ALA A 167 24.97 3.17 -3.30
N SER A 168 26.27 3.44 -3.23
CA SER A 168 27.07 3.89 -4.38
C SER A 168 26.46 5.09 -5.12
N GLY A 169 25.91 6.05 -4.37
CA GLY A 169 25.29 7.28 -4.91
C GLY A 169 23.95 7.06 -5.63
N ARG A 170 23.32 5.89 -5.45
CA ARG A 170 22.00 5.55 -5.98
C ARG A 170 21.02 5.28 -4.85
N THR A 171 19.77 5.72 -5.04
CA THR A 171 18.66 5.42 -4.15
C THR A 171 17.92 4.20 -4.67
N PHE A 172 17.81 3.17 -3.85
CA PHE A 172 17.02 1.98 -4.08
C PHE A 172 15.69 2.09 -3.35
N GLY A 173 14.57 1.89 -4.07
CA GLY A 173 13.22 1.98 -3.52
C GLY A 173 12.89 0.81 -2.58
N GLY A 174 11.88 0.97 -1.74
CA GLY A 174 11.38 -0.14 -0.94
C GLY A 174 10.39 -1.00 -1.70
N ALA A 175 9.99 -2.10 -1.06
CA ALA A 175 8.95 -3.00 -1.54
C ALA A 175 8.17 -3.60 -0.37
N THR A 176 7.01 -4.20 -0.66
CA THR A 176 6.27 -5.01 0.30
C THR A 176 6.12 -6.42 -0.26
N CYS A 177 6.40 -7.42 0.56
CA CYS A 177 6.26 -8.82 0.22
C CYS A 177 5.05 -9.43 0.92
N PHE A 178 4.31 -10.28 0.20
CA PHE A 178 3.14 -10.99 0.72
C PHE A 178 3.34 -12.49 0.58
N ALA A 179 3.09 -13.22 1.65
CA ALA A 179 3.14 -14.69 1.62
C ALA A 179 2.14 -15.23 0.59
N THR A 180 2.60 -16.14 -0.24
CA THR A 180 1.84 -16.63 -1.40
C THR A 180 2.08 -18.11 -1.61
N ARG A 181 1.04 -18.82 -2.08
CA ARG A 181 1.18 -20.13 -2.72
C ARG A 181 0.96 -19.94 -4.21
N LEU A 182 2.00 -20.15 -5.01
CA LEU A 182 1.91 -20.10 -6.47
C LEU A 182 1.81 -21.53 -7.02
N SER A 183 0.64 -21.90 -7.51
CA SER A 183 0.31 -23.29 -7.90
C SER A 183 0.75 -24.30 -6.83
N GLY A 184 0.45 -23.99 -5.55
CA GLY A 184 0.79 -24.81 -4.39
C GLY A 184 2.23 -24.64 -3.85
N ARG A 185 3.15 -23.97 -4.56
CA ARG A 185 4.52 -23.71 -4.10
C ARG A 185 4.59 -22.48 -3.21
N PRO A 186 5.22 -22.56 -2.04
CA PRO A 186 5.49 -21.39 -1.21
C PRO A 186 6.34 -20.36 -1.97
N SER A 187 5.90 -19.12 -1.96
CA SER A 187 6.59 -17.99 -2.60
C SER A 187 6.17 -16.69 -1.92
N HIS A 188 6.70 -15.58 -2.39
CA HIS A 188 6.19 -14.26 -2.00
C HIS A 188 5.90 -13.45 -3.26
N LEU A 189 4.73 -12.80 -3.27
CA LEU A 189 4.46 -11.70 -4.17
C LEU A 189 5.27 -10.49 -3.69
N ILE A 190 6.04 -9.86 -4.58
CA ILE A 190 6.78 -8.62 -4.30
C ILE A 190 6.13 -7.45 -5.01
N VAL A 191 5.82 -6.40 -4.27
CA VAL A 191 5.22 -5.16 -4.78
C VAL A 191 6.18 -4.01 -4.49
N PRO A 192 6.92 -3.51 -5.49
CA PRO A 192 7.77 -2.34 -5.32
C PRO A 192 6.94 -1.08 -5.06
N ASP A 193 7.48 -0.13 -4.26
CA ASP A 193 6.82 1.16 -3.98
C ASP A 193 6.58 1.97 -5.26
N ARG A 194 7.45 1.80 -6.25
CA ARG A 194 7.36 2.42 -7.57
C ARG A 194 7.24 1.32 -8.62
N THR A 195 6.02 0.92 -8.93
CA THR A 195 5.76 -0.01 -10.02
C THR A 195 5.06 0.71 -11.16
N HIS A 196 5.51 0.44 -12.38
CA HIS A 196 4.88 0.93 -13.62
C HIS A 196 3.95 -0.12 -14.25
N HIS A 197 3.97 -1.36 -13.75
CA HIS A 197 3.14 -2.43 -14.28
C HIS A 197 1.73 -2.37 -13.67
N THR A 198 0.73 -2.43 -14.54
CA THR A 198 -0.68 -2.39 -14.16
C THR A 198 -1.37 -3.74 -14.28
N ASP A 199 -0.79 -4.68 -15.01
CA ASP A 199 -1.37 -5.98 -15.35
C ASP A 199 -0.41 -7.18 -15.10
N VAL A 200 0.78 -6.91 -14.52
CA VAL A 200 1.79 -7.94 -14.20
C VAL A 200 2.15 -7.84 -12.72
N VAL A 201 2.27 -8.98 -12.07
CA VAL A 201 2.80 -9.14 -10.72
C VAL A 201 4.03 -10.03 -10.72
N GLU A 202 4.90 -9.84 -9.72
CA GLU A 202 6.18 -10.52 -9.62
C GLU A 202 6.23 -11.41 -8.38
N PHE A 203 6.70 -12.65 -8.55
CA PHE A 203 6.89 -13.60 -7.46
C PHE A 203 8.35 -13.93 -7.27
N ILE A 204 8.75 -14.09 -6.00
CA ILE A 204 10.09 -14.50 -5.57
C ILE A 204 10.01 -15.75 -4.70
N ALA A 205 11.04 -16.56 -4.76
CA ALA A 205 11.20 -17.78 -3.96
C ALA A 205 12.70 -18.08 -3.77
N PRO A 206 13.08 -18.97 -2.86
CA PRO A 206 14.48 -19.39 -2.73
C PRO A 206 15.01 -20.12 -3.95
N GLU A 207 14.13 -20.78 -4.72
CA GLU A 207 14.46 -21.45 -5.99
C GLU A 207 13.90 -20.74 -7.20
N ARG A 208 14.37 -21.14 -8.38
CA ARG A 208 13.80 -20.65 -9.66
C ARG A 208 12.39 -21.20 -9.87
N LEU A 209 11.38 -20.36 -9.69
CA LEU A 209 9.97 -20.77 -9.77
C LEU A 209 9.60 -21.41 -11.13
N ARG A 210 10.21 -20.98 -12.24
CA ARG A 210 9.96 -21.61 -13.53
C ARG A 210 10.34 -23.09 -13.56
N ASP A 211 11.45 -23.43 -12.92
CA ASP A 211 11.96 -24.81 -12.90
C ASP A 211 11.17 -25.64 -11.88
N SER A 212 10.91 -25.09 -10.68
CA SER A 212 10.18 -25.81 -9.63
C SER A 212 8.71 -26.04 -9.94
N LEU A 213 8.11 -25.21 -10.80
CA LEU A 213 6.73 -25.35 -11.29
C LEU A 213 6.66 -26.07 -12.67
N GLY A 214 7.78 -26.18 -13.38
CA GLY A 214 7.81 -26.76 -14.71
C GLY A 214 7.07 -25.92 -15.76
N VAL A 215 7.07 -24.58 -15.62
CA VAL A 215 6.27 -23.64 -16.44
C VAL A 215 7.10 -22.81 -17.39
N LYS A 216 6.51 -22.47 -18.53
CA LYS A 216 7.03 -21.57 -19.57
C LYS A 216 6.08 -20.41 -19.82
N ASP A 217 6.50 -19.45 -20.64
CA ASP A 217 5.65 -18.33 -21.03
C ASP A 217 4.34 -18.81 -21.65
N GLY A 218 3.25 -18.19 -21.21
CA GLY A 218 1.88 -18.53 -21.60
C GLY A 218 1.20 -19.56 -20.69
N ASP A 219 1.95 -20.34 -19.91
CA ASP A 219 1.35 -21.31 -18.99
C ASP A 219 0.60 -20.58 -17.89
N VAL A 220 -0.54 -21.13 -17.48
CA VAL A 220 -1.39 -20.54 -16.44
C VAL A 220 -0.97 -21.06 -15.07
N VAL A 221 -0.79 -20.14 -14.14
CA VAL A 221 -0.54 -20.40 -12.71
C VAL A 221 -1.61 -19.76 -11.87
N THR A 222 -1.88 -20.34 -10.68
CA THR A 222 -2.80 -19.78 -9.70
C THR A 222 -2.02 -19.28 -8.49
N ALA A 223 -2.25 -18.04 -8.12
CA ALA A 223 -1.68 -17.42 -6.94
C ALA A 223 -2.73 -17.33 -5.84
N GLU A 224 -2.39 -17.77 -4.64
CA GLU A 224 -3.16 -17.60 -3.41
C GLU A 224 -2.31 -16.72 -2.48
N ILE A 225 -2.80 -15.53 -2.17
CA ILE A 225 -2.09 -14.50 -1.39
C ILE A 225 -2.80 -14.35 -0.06
N GLU A 226 -2.04 -14.28 1.03
CA GLU A 226 -2.57 -14.03 2.37
C GLU A 226 -1.98 -12.73 2.94
N GLU A 227 -2.83 -11.97 3.63
CA GLU A 227 -2.42 -10.79 4.41
C GLU A 227 -1.68 -11.26 5.67
N ALA A 228 -0.55 -10.60 6.02
CA ALA A 228 0.28 -10.93 7.17
C ALA A 228 -0.34 -10.52 8.52
#